data_d7d78893e4deca70f903c7493d9b37c4
#
_entry.id   d7d78893e4deca70f903c7493d9b37c4
#
_cell.length_a   1.000
_cell.length_b   1.000
_cell.length_c   1.000
_cell.angle_alpha   90.00
_cell.angle_beta   90.00
_cell.angle_gamma   90.00
#
_symmetry.space_group_name_H-M   'P 1'
#
loop_
_entity.id
_entity.type
_entity.pdbx_description
1 polymer ?
#
loop_
_entity_poly.entity_id
_entity_poly.type
_entity_poly.pdbx_seq_one_letter_code
_entity_poly.pdbx_strand_id
1 'polypeptide(L)'
;MNESLVKYLAGLLDADGSLSFSFKHDQNREGRYFMGLRLDLASSETVDKHGFIDTLPGITGMGVMTKYGERDQFKTWVVTKRAEIEMLLPRLIKHMVIKAKHWQWMLGMWRSVRSENKTCTRSEREALTHASKESRRLNVGPLKKKNHPTWAWLAGYLDGDGCYSYRSHVVNGCTQWTINVSAVAHVNDEVVLQFLLTSFGGRIVPQGQSENVKIWVRSLGYQNRSFALRFLPKVAKHSRLKRAKIDAMIHHHRQRLSVPGTKCKRQSETLTNV
;
A
#
# COMPACT_ATOMS: atom_id res chain seq x y z
N MET A 1 19.23 -7.25 -2.74
CA MET A 1 17.83 -6.94 -3.07
C MET A 1 17.74 -6.32 -4.45
N ASN A 2 16.92 -6.87 -5.36
CA ASN A 2 16.76 -6.37 -6.72
C ASN A 2 15.82 -5.13 -6.76
N GLU A 3 15.93 -4.32 -7.83
CA GLU A 3 15.23 -3.06 -7.99
C GLU A 3 13.70 -3.20 -8.04
N SER A 4 13.19 -4.29 -8.62
CA SER A 4 11.74 -4.55 -8.66
C SER A 4 11.16 -4.79 -7.27
N LEU A 5 11.91 -5.48 -6.40
CA LEU A 5 11.51 -5.69 -5.01
C LEU A 5 11.56 -4.39 -4.21
N VAL A 6 12.57 -3.54 -4.43
CA VAL A 6 12.64 -2.21 -3.78
C VAL A 6 11.43 -1.36 -4.13
N LYS A 7 11.04 -1.32 -5.41
CA LYS A 7 9.84 -0.60 -5.88
C LYS A 7 8.56 -1.17 -5.28
N TYR A 8 8.45 -2.50 -5.22
CA TYR A 8 7.31 -3.16 -4.60
C TYR A 8 7.21 -2.81 -3.10
N LEU A 9 8.32 -2.93 -2.36
CA LEU A 9 8.35 -2.58 -0.93
C LEU A 9 8.07 -1.09 -0.69
N ALA A 10 8.54 -0.20 -1.55
CA ALA A 10 8.22 1.22 -1.46
C ALA A 10 6.69 1.46 -1.57
N GLY A 11 6.02 0.77 -2.48
CA GLY A 11 4.56 0.83 -2.58
C GLY A 11 3.83 0.25 -1.37
N LEU A 12 4.27 -0.91 -0.90
CA LEU A 12 3.69 -1.55 0.29
C LEU A 12 3.90 -0.71 1.56
N LEU A 13 5.07 -0.07 1.70
CA LEU A 13 5.36 0.83 2.82
C LEU A 13 4.63 2.18 2.69
N ASP A 14 4.37 2.64 1.47
CA ASP A 14 3.49 3.80 1.24
C ASP A 14 2.06 3.52 1.73
N ALA A 15 1.58 2.28 1.59
CA ALA A 15 0.30 1.83 2.16
C ALA A 15 0.43 1.62 3.68
N ASP A 16 1.01 0.51 4.11
CA ASP A 16 0.95 -0.01 5.47
C ASP A 16 2.21 0.26 6.31
N GLY A 17 3.28 0.82 5.71
CA GLY A 17 4.53 1.06 6.42
C GLY A 17 4.47 2.25 7.38
N SER A 18 5.22 2.16 8.45
CA SER A 18 5.46 3.27 9.35
C SER A 18 6.95 3.52 9.59
N LEU A 19 7.32 4.79 9.73
CA LEU A 19 8.64 5.23 10.16
C LEU A 19 8.45 6.11 11.40
N SER A 20 9.15 5.79 12.46
CA SER A 20 9.05 6.51 13.73
C SER A 20 10.41 6.75 14.35
N PHE A 21 10.53 7.80 15.16
CA PHE A 21 11.66 7.94 16.07
C PHE A 21 11.48 6.99 17.25
N SER A 22 12.55 6.28 17.58
CA SER A 22 12.65 5.49 18.80
C SER A 22 13.60 6.18 19.78
N PHE A 23 13.24 6.21 21.05
CA PHE A 23 14.04 6.87 22.08
C PHE A 23 14.38 5.86 23.17
N LYS A 24 15.68 5.62 23.38
CA LYS A 24 16.19 4.77 24.45
C LYS A 24 16.83 5.66 25.51
N HIS A 25 16.41 5.51 26.77
CA HIS A 25 16.99 6.26 27.88
C HIS A 25 18.49 5.97 27.99
N ASP A 26 19.29 7.02 28.20
CA ASP A 26 20.72 6.90 28.49
C ASP A 26 20.86 6.57 29.99
N GLN A 27 21.29 5.36 30.29
CA GLN A 27 21.43 4.91 31.68
C GLN A 27 22.54 5.69 32.46
N ASN A 28 23.46 6.32 31.75
CA ASN A 28 24.57 7.06 32.33
C ASN A 28 24.29 8.54 32.49
N ARG A 29 23.18 9.06 31.94
CA ARG A 29 22.85 10.49 31.94
C ARG A 29 21.36 10.68 32.16
N GLU A 30 20.98 11.15 33.35
CA GLU A 30 19.60 11.40 33.67
C GLU A 30 18.94 12.38 32.68
N GLY A 31 17.70 12.09 32.29
CA GLY A 31 16.93 12.90 31.35
C GLY A 31 17.45 12.96 29.92
N ARG A 32 18.41 12.10 29.54
CA ARG A 32 18.96 12.00 28.19
C ARG A 32 18.49 10.73 27.48
N TYR A 33 18.31 10.82 26.14
CA TYR A 33 17.81 9.75 25.30
C TYR A 33 18.62 9.59 24.04
N PHE A 34 19.00 8.38 23.71
CA PHE A 34 19.50 8.03 22.37
C PHE A 34 18.35 7.96 21.38
N MET A 35 18.47 8.71 20.29
CA MET A 35 17.47 8.68 19.21
C MET A 35 17.84 7.63 18.16
N GLY A 36 16.90 6.78 17.82
CA GLY A 36 16.95 5.84 16.71
C GLY A 36 15.84 6.09 15.72
N LEU A 37 15.93 5.47 14.54
CA LEU A 37 14.80 5.28 13.63
C LEU A 37 14.32 3.83 13.70
N ARG A 38 13.02 3.67 13.58
CA ARG A 38 12.33 2.39 13.52
C ARG A 38 11.41 2.37 12.32
N LEU A 39 11.68 1.47 11.39
CA LEU A 39 10.84 1.14 10.26
C LEU A 39 10.04 -0.10 10.59
N ASP A 40 8.73 -0.03 10.43
CA ASP A 40 7.80 -1.12 10.66
C ASP A 40 6.96 -1.38 9.41
N LEU A 41 6.73 -2.66 9.11
CA LEU A 41 5.73 -3.12 8.17
C LEU A 41 4.95 -4.26 8.81
N ALA A 42 3.72 -3.98 9.18
CA ALA A 42 2.83 -4.94 9.84
C ALA A 42 1.89 -5.61 8.84
N SER A 43 1.54 -6.86 9.09
CA SER A 43 0.47 -7.57 8.39
C SER A 43 -0.20 -8.56 9.31
N SER A 44 -1.48 -8.84 9.07
CA SER A 44 -2.19 -9.94 9.72
C SER A 44 -2.02 -11.24 8.95
N GLU A 45 -2.15 -12.39 9.62
CA GLU A 45 -2.12 -13.71 8.97
C GLU A 45 -3.22 -13.87 7.91
N THR A 46 -4.34 -13.18 8.07
CA THR A 46 -5.45 -13.20 7.10
C THR A 46 -5.08 -12.51 5.79
N VAL A 47 -4.18 -11.53 5.81
CA VAL A 47 -3.69 -10.80 4.63
C VAL A 47 -2.47 -11.51 4.06
N ASP A 48 -1.48 -11.82 4.89
CA ASP A 48 -0.23 -12.51 4.51
C ASP A 48 -0.34 -14.02 4.65
N LYS A 49 -1.30 -14.62 3.98
CA LYS A 49 -1.56 -16.07 4.00
C LYS A 49 -0.37 -16.93 3.56
N HIS A 50 0.54 -16.35 2.79
CA HIS A 50 1.69 -17.06 2.23
C HIS A 50 3.00 -16.75 2.95
N GLY A 51 2.95 -15.97 4.05
CA GLY A 51 4.13 -15.67 4.86
C GLY A 51 5.17 -14.81 4.15
N PHE A 52 4.77 -13.96 3.19
CA PHE A 52 5.73 -13.10 2.48
C PHE A 52 6.46 -12.16 3.45
N ILE A 53 5.75 -11.57 4.42
CA ILE A 53 6.37 -10.67 5.42
C ILE A 53 7.43 -11.43 6.23
N ASP A 54 7.20 -12.71 6.57
CA ASP A 54 8.17 -13.55 7.27
C ASP A 54 9.47 -13.76 6.48
N THR A 55 9.43 -13.65 5.16
CA THR A 55 10.61 -13.82 4.30
C THR A 55 11.47 -12.55 4.20
N LEU A 56 10.95 -11.38 4.61
CA LEU A 56 11.62 -10.10 4.41
C LEU A 56 13.02 -10.02 5.06
N PRO A 57 13.25 -10.48 6.30
CA PRO A 57 14.60 -10.49 6.86
C PRO A 57 15.60 -11.27 5.99
N GLY A 58 15.19 -12.44 5.50
CA GLY A 58 16.05 -13.27 4.62
C GLY A 58 16.28 -12.64 3.24
N ILE A 59 15.24 -12.09 2.61
CA ILE A 59 15.33 -11.51 1.26
C ILE A 59 16.10 -10.18 1.26
N THR A 60 15.91 -9.37 2.31
CA THR A 60 16.56 -8.06 2.42
C THR A 60 17.93 -8.12 3.09
N GLY A 61 18.17 -9.15 3.89
CA GLY A 61 19.31 -9.26 4.80
C GLY A 61 19.22 -8.27 5.98
N MET A 62 18.03 -7.72 6.27
CA MET A 62 17.84 -6.62 7.22
C MET A 62 16.58 -6.82 8.05
N GLY A 63 16.62 -6.29 9.29
CA GLY A 63 15.50 -6.31 10.21
C GLY A 63 15.24 -7.67 10.83
N VAL A 64 14.22 -7.70 11.66
CA VAL A 64 13.77 -8.90 12.38
C VAL A 64 12.25 -8.98 12.30
N MET A 65 11.73 -10.20 12.46
CA MET A 65 10.30 -10.42 12.63
C MET A 65 9.92 -10.33 14.11
N THR A 66 8.86 -9.61 14.38
CA THR A 66 8.18 -9.61 15.68
C THR A 66 6.74 -10.03 15.50
N LYS A 67 6.21 -10.76 16.48
CA LYS A 67 4.81 -11.17 16.50
C LYS A 67 4.12 -10.52 17.70
N TYR A 68 2.85 -10.21 17.57
CA TYR A 68 2.04 -9.64 18.65
C TYR A 68 0.54 -9.93 18.46
N GLY A 69 -0.24 -9.61 19.49
CA GLY A 69 -1.65 -9.92 19.54
C GLY A 69 -1.92 -11.30 20.17
N GLU A 70 -3.19 -11.58 20.43
CA GLU A 70 -3.59 -12.89 20.91
C GLU A 70 -3.27 -13.93 19.83
N ARG A 71 -2.56 -15.01 20.19
CA ARG A 71 -2.14 -16.09 19.30
C ARG A 71 -1.23 -15.64 18.14
N ASP A 72 -0.41 -14.56 18.35
CA ASP A 72 0.55 -14.08 17.34
C ASP A 72 -0.05 -13.75 15.96
N GLN A 73 -1.33 -13.36 15.93
CA GLN A 73 -2.07 -13.12 14.69
C GLN A 73 -1.57 -11.93 13.86
N PHE A 74 -0.72 -11.08 14.44
CA PHE A 74 -0.06 -9.99 13.75
C PHE A 74 1.43 -10.22 13.70
N LYS A 75 2.00 -9.95 12.53
CA LYS A 75 3.43 -10.02 12.25
C LYS A 75 3.94 -8.66 11.82
N THR A 76 5.12 -8.28 12.30
CA THR A 76 5.75 -7.02 11.91
C THR A 76 7.20 -7.27 11.55
N TRP A 77 7.59 -6.89 10.34
CA TRP A 77 8.98 -6.75 9.98
C TRP A 77 9.48 -5.40 10.50
N VAL A 78 10.53 -5.44 11.32
CA VAL A 78 11.07 -4.28 12.05
C VAL A 78 12.53 -4.09 11.69
N VAL A 79 12.90 -2.88 11.25
CA VAL A 79 14.29 -2.49 10.99
C VAL A 79 14.67 -1.34 11.92
N THR A 80 15.69 -1.55 12.76
CA THR A 80 16.15 -0.55 13.75
C THR A 80 17.65 -0.33 13.75
N LYS A 81 18.43 -1.29 13.21
CA LYS A 81 19.89 -1.15 13.19
C LYS A 81 20.31 -0.03 12.25
N ARG A 82 21.24 0.80 12.73
CA ARG A 82 21.72 2.00 12.00
C ARG A 82 22.18 1.67 10.59
N ALA A 83 23.08 0.71 10.45
CA ALA A 83 23.63 0.34 9.14
C ALA A 83 22.55 -0.12 8.16
N GLU A 84 21.54 -0.87 8.67
CA GLU A 84 20.42 -1.34 7.86
C GLU A 84 19.53 -0.18 7.40
N ILE A 85 19.20 0.76 8.31
CA ILE A 85 18.41 1.97 8.01
C ILE A 85 19.13 2.84 6.97
N GLU A 86 20.43 3.10 7.15
CA GLU A 86 21.23 3.90 6.21
C GLU A 86 21.32 3.29 4.81
N MET A 87 21.31 1.96 4.72
CA MET A 87 21.36 1.25 3.45
C MET A 87 19.99 1.14 2.77
N LEU A 88 18.94 0.89 3.55
CA LEU A 88 17.61 0.56 3.04
C LEU A 88 16.77 1.80 2.74
N LEU A 89 16.71 2.73 3.69
CA LEU A 89 15.74 3.83 3.66
C LEU A 89 15.94 4.77 2.46
N PRO A 90 17.16 5.19 2.07
CA PRO A 90 17.35 6.03 0.88
C PRO A 90 16.88 5.34 -0.42
N ARG A 91 17.04 4.01 -0.51
CA ARG A 91 16.61 3.24 -1.68
C ARG A 91 15.09 3.17 -1.77
N LEU A 92 14.41 3.01 -0.63
CA LEU A 92 12.93 3.01 -0.58
C LEU A 92 12.38 4.39 -0.91
N ILE A 93 12.88 5.45 -0.25
CA ILE A 93 12.42 6.85 -0.43
C ILE A 93 12.48 7.26 -1.90
N LYS A 94 13.51 6.84 -2.64
CA LYS A 94 13.66 7.12 -4.08
C LYS A 94 12.45 6.65 -4.91
N HIS A 95 11.77 5.60 -4.47
CA HIS A 95 10.63 4.99 -5.18
C HIS A 95 9.28 5.22 -4.50
N MET A 96 9.28 5.78 -3.29
CA MET A 96 8.03 6.15 -2.61
C MET A 96 7.35 7.32 -3.31
N VAL A 97 6.04 7.32 -3.27
CA VAL A 97 5.18 8.31 -3.91
C VAL A 97 4.47 9.17 -2.87
N ILE A 98 3.98 8.55 -1.80
CA ILE A 98 3.14 9.19 -0.78
C ILE A 98 4.01 9.72 0.37
N LYS A 99 4.73 8.84 1.06
CA LYS A 99 5.44 9.15 2.31
C LYS A 99 6.88 9.65 2.10
N ALA A 100 7.34 9.81 0.85
CA ALA A 100 8.73 10.10 0.52
C ALA A 100 9.28 11.34 1.24
N LYS A 101 8.57 12.47 1.21
CA LYS A 101 9.05 13.72 1.81
C LYS A 101 9.11 13.64 3.33
N HIS A 102 8.10 13.06 3.96
CA HIS A 102 8.08 12.83 5.40
C HIS A 102 9.26 11.94 5.84
N TRP A 103 9.48 10.82 5.15
CA TRP A 103 10.55 9.89 5.48
C TRP A 103 11.94 10.47 5.20
N GLN A 104 12.08 11.26 4.13
CA GLN A 104 13.31 12.00 3.84
C GLN A 104 13.65 13.02 4.94
N TRP A 105 12.64 13.76 5.42
CA TRP A 105 12.78 14.67 6.54
C TRP A 105 13.21 13.93 7.82
N MET A 106 12.54 12.83 8.17
CA MET A 106 12.90 12.03 9.35
C MET A 106 14.34 11.49 9.28
N LEU A 107 14.74 10.98 8.12
CA LEU A 107 16.11 10.50 7.90
C LEU A 107 17.14 11.64 8.06
N GLY A 108 16.84 12.83 7.53
CA GLY A 108 17.68 14.02 7.66
C GLY A 108 17.83 14.45 9.12
N MET A 109 16.72 14.56 9.85
CA MET A 109 16.71 14.89 11.28
C MET A 109 17.50 13.87 12.12
N TRP A 110 17.29 12.58 11.87
CA TRP A 110 18.02 11.55 12.58
C TRP A 110 19.53 11.62 12.32
N ARG A 111 19.94 11.87 11.08
CA ARG A 111 21.36 12.03 10.71
C ARG A 111 21.99 13.23 11.39
N SER A 112 21.30 14.39 11.45
CA SER A 112 21.81 15.59 12.09
C SER A 112 22.07 15.40 13.59
N VAL A 113 21.15 14.79 14.30
CA VAL A 113 21.32 14.48 15.74
C VAL A 113 22.43 13.45 15.97
N ARG A 114 22.59 12.48 15.07
CA ARG A 114 23.59 11.41 15.20
C ARG A 114 24.99 11.82 14.80
N SER A 115 25.17 12.76 13.87
CA SER A 115 26.51 13.23 13.45
C SER A 115 27.30 13.85 14.59
N GLU A 116 26.59 14.35 15.60
CA GLU A 116 27.17 15.01 16.75
C GLU A 116 27.30 14.11 18.00
N ASN A 117 27.04 12.79 17.87
CA ASN A 117 26.99 11.85 19.01
C ASN A 117 26.09 12.33 20.17
N LYS A 118 25.08 13.14 19.85
CA LYS A 118 24.22 13.77 20.86
C LYS A 118 23.11 12.84 21.30
N THR A 119 22.90 12.83 22.59
CA THR A 119 21.63 12.42 23.20
C THR A 119 20.69 13.61 23.20
N CYS A 120 19.38 13.39 23.09
CA CYS A 120 18.39 14.45 23.24
C CYS A 120 17.82 14.50 24.67
N THR A 121 17.43 15.68 25.10
CA THR A 121 16.68 15.90 26.34
C THR A 121 15.23 15.45 26.19
N ARG A 122 14.49 15.42 27.30
CA ARG A 122 13.05 15.14 27.27
C ARG A 122 12.29 16.15 26.41
N SER A 123 12.60 17.44 26.54
CA SER A 123 11.96 18.50 25.76
C SER A 123 12.25 18.37 24.26
N GLU A 124 13.51 18.09 23.88
CA GLU A 124 13.89 17.85 22.47
C GLU A 124 13.18 16.60 21.91
N ARG A 125 13.03 15.54 22.70
CA ARG A 125 12.26 14.34 22.31
C ARG A 125 10.79 14.67 22.02
N GLU A 126 10.16 15.45 22.89
CA GLU A 126 8.78 15.88 22.72
C GLU A 126 8.62 16.76 21.48
N ALA A 127 9.52 17.72 21.27
CA ALA A 127 9.56 18.56 20.09
C ALA A 127 9.76 17.77 18.79
N LEU A 128 10.70 16.81 18.78
CA LEU A 128 10.94 15.93 17.62
C LEU A 128 9.72 15.04 17.32
N THR A 129 9.05 14.54 18.35
CA THR A 129 7.84 13.74 18.21
C THR A 129 6.70 14.57 17.59
N HIS A 130 6.53 15.81 18.05
CA HIS A 130 5.55 16.73 17.50
C HIS A 130 5.88 17.09 16.05
N ALA A 131 7.13 17.49 15.78
CA ALA A 131 7.59 17.84 14.44
C ALA A 131 7.45 16.66 13.45
N SER A 132 7.65 15.41 13.91
CA SER A 132 7.41 14.22 13.09
C SER A 132 5.93 14.07 12.69
N LYS A 133 4.98 14.38 13.57
CA LYS A 133 3.55 14.37 13.23
C LYS A 133 3.22 15.46 12.20
N GLU A 134 3.75 16.67 12.40
CA GLU A 134 3.53 17.79 11.47
C GLU A 134 4.17 17.53 10.11
N SER A 135 5.34 16.90 10.06
CA SER A 135 6.04 16.61 8.79
C SER A 135 5.28 15.64 7.88
N ARG A 136 4.28 14.91 8.38
CA ARG A 136 3.36 14.12 7.54
C ARG A 136 2.61 15.01 6.54
N ARG A 137 2.36 16.26 6.88
CA ARG A 137 1.74 17.24 5.98
C ARG A 137 2.61 17.58 4.76
N LEU A 138 3.93 17.29 4.81
CA LEU A 138 4.84 17.47 3.66
C LEU A 138 4.48 16.56 2.48
N ASN A 139 3.78 15.46 2.74
CA ASN A 139 3.38 14.51 1.70
C ASN A 139 2.27 15.05 0.80
N VAL A 140 1.57 16.10 1.24
CA VAL A 140 0.48 16.72 0.48
C VAL A 140 1.02 17.44 -0.75
N GLY A 141 0.52 17.09 -1.93
CA GLY A 141 0.82 17.79 -3.18
C GLY A 141 0.70 16.91 -4.42
N PRO A 142 0.57 17.52 -5.61
CA PRO A 142 0.39 16.77 -6.85
C PRO A 142 1.62 15.92 -7.18
N LEU A 143 1.39 14.74 -7.75
CA LEU A 143 2.45 13.88 -8.28
C LEU A 143 3.19 14.63 -9.39
N LYS A 144 4.49 14.87 -9.18
CA LYS A 144 5.34 15.40 -10.27
C LYS A 144 5.48 14.32 -11.34
N LYS A 145 5.47 14.70 -12.63
CA LYS A 145 5.66 13.77 -13.77
C LYS A 145 6.85 12.81 -13.60
N LYS A 146 7.86 13.20 -12.84
CA LYS A 146 9.08 12.42 -12.58
C LYS A 146 8.88 11.21 -11.67
N ASN A 147 7.76 11.16 -10.91
CA ASN A 147 7.47 10.12 -9.92
C ASN A 147 6.24 9.29 -10.31
N HIS A 148 6.06 8.99 -11.61
CA HIS A 148 4.98 8.11 -12.00
C HIS A 148 5.17 6.73 -11.37
N PRO A 149 4.15 6.21 -10.66
CA PRO A 149 4.20 4.90 -10.03
C PRO A 149 4.51 3.81 -11.06
N THR A 150 5.45 2.93 -10.74
CA THR A 150 5.71 1.72 -11.53
C THR A 150 4.69 0.64 -11.21
N TRP A 151 4.55 -0.36 -12.09
CA TRP A 151 3.68 -1.52 -11.81
C TRP A 151 4.09 -2.28 -10.55
N ALA A 152 5.38 -2.35 -10.23
CA ALA A 152 5.87 -2.95 -9.00
C ALA A 152 5.44 -2.13 -7.77
N TRP A 153 5.59 -0.81 -7.80
CA TRP A 153 5.10 0.07 -6.74
C TRP A 153 3.58 -0.06 -6.57
N LEU A 154 2.83 0.00 -7.68
CA LEU A 154 1.37 -0.11 -7.66
C LEU A 154 0.91 -1.45 -7.05
N ALA A 155 1.58 -2.55 -7.40
CA ALA A 155 1.28 -3.85 -6.82
C ALA A 155 1.50 -3.86 -5.31
N GLY A 156 2.61 -3.28 -4.83
CA GLY A 156 2.86 -3.15 -3.39
C GLY A 156 1.81 -2.30 -2.68
N TYR A 157 1.46 -1.16 -3.25
CA TYR A 157 0.41 -0.29 -2.69
C TYR A 157 -0.96 -0.99 -2.63
N LEU A 158 -1.35 -1.67 -3.69
CA LEU A 158 -2.61 -2.43 -3.72
C LEU A 158 -2.58 -3.70 -2.86
N ASP A 159 -1.42 -4.25 -2.59
CA ASP A 159 -1.25 -5.36 -1.64
C ASP A 159 -1.50 -4.88 -0.19
N GLY A 160 -1.15 -3.64 0.17
CA GLY A 160 -1.54 -2.99 1.40
C GLY A 160 -3.00 -2.50 1.34
N ASP A 161 -3.21 -1.30 0.85
CA ASP A 161 -4.48 -0.56 0.87
C ASP A 161 -5.50 -0.97 -0.21
N GLY A 162 -5.18 -1.90 -1.09
CA GLY A 162 -6.08 -2.34 -2.15
C GLY A 162 -7.03 -3.46 -1.74
N CYS A 163 -8.19 -3.50 -2.38
CA CYS A 163 -9.10 -4.63 -2.28
C CYS A 163 -9.49 -5.11 -3.68
N TYR A 164 -9.49 -6.43 -3.83
CA TYR A 164 -9.97 -7.13 -5.01
C TYR A 164 -11.21 -7.91 -4.64
N SER A 165 -12.32 -7.67 -5.31
CA SER A 165 -13.55 -8.40 -5.08
C SER A 165 -14.17 -8.89 -6.39
N TYR A 166 -14.82 -10.03 -6.28
CA TYR A 166 -15.54 -10.67 -7.37
C TYR A 166 -16.96 -10.93 -6.89
N ARG A 167 -17.94 -10.40 -7.58
CA ARG A 167 -19.35 -10.51 -7.20
C ARG A 167 -20.18 -11.01 -8.38
N SER A 168 -21.13 -11.88 -8.11
CA SER A 168 -22.20 -12.23 -9.04
C SER A 168 -23.48 -11.53 -8.65
N HIS A 169 -24.25 -11.15 -9.63
CA HIS A 169 -25.61 -10.65 -9.46
C HIS A 169 -26.47 -11.14 -10.64
N VAL A 170 -27.73 -11.36 -10.39
CA VAL A 170 -28.69 -11.78 -11.41
C VAL A 170 -29.39 -10.55 -11.96
N VAL A 171 -29.35 -10.36 -13.28
CA VAL A 171 -30.06 -9.30 -13.98
C VAL A 171 -30.87 -9.95 -15.10
N ASN A 172 -32.17 -9.81 -15.06
CA ASN A 172 -33.10 -10.42 -16.04
C ASN A 172 -32.86 -11.91 -16.26
N GLY A 173 -32.74 -12.69 -15.16
CA GLY A 173 -32.48 -14.11 -15.18
C GLY A 173 -31.06 -14.53 -15.60
N CYS A 174 -30.20 -13.59 -15.92
CA CYS A 174 -28.81 -13.86 -16.33
C CYS A 174 -27.84 -13.51 -15.21
N THR A 175 -26.96 -14.45 -14.84
CA THR A 175 -25.91 -14.20 -13.87
C THR A 175 -24.81 -13.35 -14.48
N GLN A 176 -24.71 -12.12 -14.01
CA GLN A 176 -23.62 -11.19 -14.35
C GLN A 176 -22.55 -11.20 -13.24
N TRP A 177 -21.32 -11.02 -13.65
CA TRP A 177 -20.19 -10.98 -12.74
C TRP A 177 -19.45 -9.68 -12.89
N THR A 178 -19.08 -9.14 -11.75
CA THR A 178 -18.33 -7.87 -11.68
C THR A 178 -17.06 -8.10 -10.87
N ILE A 179 -15.94 -7.73 -11.45
CA ILE A 179 -14.67 -7.58 -10.73
C ILE A 179 -14.56 -6.14 -10.27
N ASN A 180 -14.29 -5.93 -8.99
CA ASN A 180 -13.98 -4.62 -8.47
C ASN A 180 -12.55 -4.61 -7.95
N VAL A 181 -11.83 -3.56 -8.33
CA VAL A 181 -10.55 -3.19 -7.73
C VAL A 181 -10.77 -1.86 -7.03
N SER A 182 -10.35 -1.77 -5.78
CA SER A 182 -10.44 -0.53 -5.02
C SER A 182 -9.14 -0.29 -4.26
N ALA A 183 -8.88 0.95 -3.94
CA ALA A 183 -7.79 1.37 -3.08
C ALA A 183 -8.28 2.45 -2.12
N VAL A 184 -7.83 2.38 -0.89
CA VAL A 184 -8.22 3.32 0.18
C VAL A 184 -7.05 4.28 0.42
N ALA A 185 -7.36 5.53 0.71
CA ALA A 185 -6.36 6.49 1.17
C ALA A 185 -7.00 7.51 2.11
N HIS A 186 -6.21 8.03 3.04
CA HIS A 186 -6.57 9.22 3.80
C HIS A 186 -6.63 10.44 2.86
N VAL A 187 -7.45 11.46 3.19
CA VAL A 187 -7.58 12.67 2.35
C VAL A 187 -6.22 13.36 2.09
N ASN A 188 -5.30 13.29 3.04
CA ASN A 188 -3.96 13.84 2.88
C ASN A 188 -3.10 13.08 1.85
N ASP A 189 -3.47 11.84 1.54
CA ASP A 189 -2.78 10.93 0.60
C ASP A 189 -3.61 10.72 -0.68
N GLU A 190 -4.65 11.53 -0.91
CA GLU A 190 -5.56 11.44 -2.04
C GLU A 190 -4.85 11.49 -3.41
N VAL A 191 -3.65 12.01 -3.45
CA VAL A 191 -2.81 12.09 -4.65
C VAL A 191 -2.68 10.75 -5.38
N VAL A 192 -2.62 9.64 -4.64
CA VAL A 192 -2.56 8.30 -5.24
C VAL A 192 -3.90 7.90 -5.84
N LEU A 193 -5.02 8.25 -5.21
CA LEU A 193 -6.36 7.98 -5.75
C LEU A 193 -6.60 8.78 -7.03
N GLN A 194 -6.14 10.03 -7.09
CA GLN A 194 -6.18 10.85 -8.30
C GLN A 194 -5.32 10.27 -9.41
N PHE A 195 -4.14 9.74 -9.09
CA PHE A 195 -3.33 8.99 -10.05
C PHE A 195 -4.07 7.76 -10.59
N LEU A 196 -4.68 6.95 -9.72
CA LEU A 196 -5.47 5.78 -10.12
C LEU A 196 -6.66 6.17 -11.01
N LEU A 197 -7.38 7.23 -10.64
CA LEU A 197 -8.49 7.76 -11.41
C LEU A 197 -8.05 8.20 -12.81
N THR A 198 -6.98 8.99 -12.90
CA THR A 198 -6.47 9.53 -14.16
C THR A 198 -5.90 8.45 -15.05
N SER A 199 -5.15 7.49 -14.47
CA SER A 199 -4.46 6.44 -15.24
C SER A 199 -5.38 5.28 -15.64
N PHE A 200 -6.38 4.97 -14.84
CA PHE A 200 -7.18 3.75 -14.98
C PHE A 200 -8.68 4.02 -15.00
N GLY A 201 -9.09 5.27 -14.84
CA GLY A 201 -10.51 5.64 -14.74
C GLY A 201 -11.14 5.12 -13.43
N GLY A 202 -12.46 5.05 -13.38
CA GLY A 202 -13.19 4.69 -12.16
C GLY A 202 -13.81 5.90 -11.50
N ARG A 203 -13.94 5.87 -10.19
CA ARG A 203 -14.46 6.99 -9.38
C ARG A 203 -13.79 7.01 -8.00
N ILE A 204 -13.74 8.18 -7.39
CA ILE A 204 -13.37 8.36 -5.99
C ILE A 204 -14.64 8.66 -5.22
N VAL A 205 -14.85 7.98 -4.11
CA VAL A 205 -16.02 8.15 -3.23
C VAL A 205 -15.57 8.19 -1.77
N PRO A 206 -16.31 8.87 -0.87
CA PRO A 206 -16.08 8.77 0.56
C PRO A 206 -16.20 7.31 1.06
N GLN A 207 -15.46 6.94 2.09
CA GLN A 207 -15.59 5.65 2.75
C GLN A 207 -16.58 5.73 3.91
N GLY A 208 -17.79 5.29 3.68
CA GLY A 208 -18.84 5.27 4.71
C GLY A 208 -19.11 6.69 5.25
N GLN A 209 -19.12 6.83 6.58
CA GLN A 209 -19.33 8.11 7.27
C GLN A 209 -18.02 8.88 7.55
N SER A 210 -16.88 8.36 7.14
CA SER A 210 -15.59 9.03 7.39
C SER A 210 -15.30 10.07 6.32
N GLU A 211 -15.25 11.34 6.72
CA GLU A 211 -14.85 12.44 5.84
C GLU A 211 -13.35 12.42 5.50
N ASN A 212 -12.55 11.76 6.33
CA ASN A 212 -11.09 11.73 6.23
C ASN A 212 -10.55 10.57 5.38
N VAL A 213 -11.41 9.67 4.90
CA VAL A 213 -10.99 8.51 4.11
C VAL A 213 -11.76 8.45 2.81
N LYS A 214 -11.03 8.31 1.71
CA LYS A 214 -11.60 8.16 0.36
C LYS A 214 -11.21 6.83 -0.24
N ILE A 215 -12.06 6.33 -1.12
CA ILE A 215 -11.83 5.08 -1.85
C ILE A 215 -11.88 5.39 -3.34
N TRP A 216 -10.83 5.01 -4.06
CA TRP A 216 -10.91 4.81 -5.50
C TRP A 216 -11.51 3.43 -5.79
N VAL A 217 -12.51 3.40 -6.67
CA VAL A 217 -13.16 2.15 -7.09
C VAL A 217 -13.20 2.07 -8.61
N ARG A 218 -12.74 0.95 -9.15
CA ARG A 218 -12.91 0.59 -10.55
C ARG A 218 -13.69 -0.72 -10.66
N SER A 219 -14.91 -0.61 -11.13
CA SER A 219 -15.72 -1.77 -11.47
C SER A 219 -15.37 -2.25 -12.88
N LEU A 220 -15.08 -3.54 -12.98
CA LEU A 220 -14.66 -4.21 -14.21
C LEU A 220 -15.79 -5.14 -14.68
N GLY A 221 -16.95 -4.56 -14.93
CA GLY A 221 -18.10 -5.26 -15.51
C GLY A 221 -17.85 -5.69 -16.96
N TYR A 222 -18.89 -6.29 -17.57
CA TYR A 222 -18.84 -6.82 -18.94
C TYR A 222 -18.26 -5.84 -19.97
N GLN A 223 -18.57 -4.56 -19.84
CA GLN A 223 -18.11 -3.50 -20.77
C GLN A 223 -16.62 -3.13 -20.62
N ASN A 224 -15.98 -3.49 -19.52
CA ASN A 224 -14.57 -3.15 -19.21
C ASN A 224 -13.64 -4.37 -19.21
N ARG A 225 -13.99 -5.44 -19.91
CA ARG A 225 -13.21 -6.69 -19.95
C ARG A 225 -11.75 -6.49 -20.38
N SER A 226 -11.52 -5.66 -21.39
CA SER A 226 -10.17 -5.37 -21.90
C SER A 226 -9.27 -4.71 -20.86
N PHE A 227 -9.85 -3.90 -19.96
CA PHE A 227 -9.10 -3.30 -18.88
C PHE A 227 -8.68 -4.35 -17.84
N ALA A 228 -9.60 -5.20 -17.38
CA ALA A 228 -9.30 -6.26 -16.42
C ALA A 228 -8.16 -7.17 -16.90
N LEU A 229 -8.23 -7.59 -18.16
CA LEU A 229 -7.22 -8.47 -18.76
C LEU A 229 -5.87 -7.78 -19.01
N ARG A 230 -5.81 -6.47 -19.06
CA ARG A 230 -4.55 -5.69 -19.17
C ARG A 230 -3.99 -5.26 -17.82
N PHE A 231 -4.87 -4.91 -16.88
CA PHE A 231 -4.48 -4.39 -15.56
C PHE A 231 -4.06 -5.51 -14.61
N LEU A 232 -4.96 -6.50 -14.38
CA LEU A 232 -4.73 -7.54 -13.38
C LEU A 232 -3.46 -8.36 -13.60
N PRO A 233 -3.09 -8.81 -14.82
CA PRO A 233 -1.85 -9.54 -15.04
C PRO A 233 -0.60 -8.71 -14.76
N LYS A 234 -0.63 -7.40 -15.03
CA LYS A 234 0.49 -6.50 -14.74
C LYS A 234 0.70 -6.34 -13.25
N VAL A 235 -0.38 -6.16 -12.48
CA VAL A 235 -0.31 -6.11 -11.01
C VAL A 235 0.09 -7.47 -10.46
N ALA A 236 -0.53 -8.57 -10.92
CA ALA A 236 -0.23 -9.92 -10.48
C ALA A 236 1.25 -10.28 -10.61
N LYS A 237 1.91 -9.84 -11.68
CA LYS A 237 3.35 -10.08 -11.91
C LYS A 237 4.22 -9.64 -10.73
N HIS A 238 3.83 -8.60 -10.02
CA HIS A 238 4.59 -8.00 -8.93
C HIS A 238 3.98 -8.21 -7.54
N SER A 239 2.66 -8.47 -7.44
CA SER A 239 1.95 -8.72 -6.18
C SER A 239 2.52 -9.93 -5.44
N ARG A 240 2.66 -9.81 -4.11
CA ARG A 240 3.17 -10.87 -3.22
C ARG A 240 2.12 -11.33 -2.22
N LEU A 241 1.35 -10.40 -1.65
CA LEU A 241 0.35 -10.71 -0.64
C LEU A 241 -0.98 -11.19 -1.25
N LYS A 242 -1.44 -10.54 -2.32
CA LYS A 242 -2.75 -10.82 -2.92
C LYS A 242 -2.66 -11.55 -4.27
N ARG A 243 -1.48 -12.04 -4.66
CA ARG A 243 -1.21 -12.70 -5.95
C ARG A 243 -2.19 -13.83 -6.27
N ALA A 244 -2.38 -14.77 -5.34
CA ALA A 244 -3.26 -15.90 -5.55
C ALA A 244 -4.72 -15.47 -5.80
N LYS A 245 -5.19 -14.44 -5.10
CA LYS A 245 -6.52 -13.87 -5.29
C LYS A 245 -6.67 -13.24 -6.69
N ILE A 246 -5.66 -12.51 -7.13
CA ILE A 246 -5.67 -11.86 -8.46
C ILE A 246 -5.64 -12.92 -9.56
N ASP A 247 -4.79 -13.95 -9.43
CA ASP A 247 -4.70 -15.06 -10.38
C ASP A 247 -6.03 -15.84 -10.49
N ALA A 248 -6.68 -16.12 -9.36
CA ALA A 248 -8.00 -16.74 -9.34
C ALA A 248 -9.05 -15.88 -10.09
N MET A 249 -9.02 -14.56 -9.91
CA MET A 249 -9.91 -13.64 -10.62
C MET A 249 -9.65 -13.63 -12.13
N ILE A 250 -8.39 -13.63 -12.54
CA ILE A 250 -7.99 -13.70 -13.96
C ILE A 250 -8.48 -15.02 -14.59
N HIS A 251 -8.22 -16.14 -13.90
CA HIS A 251 -8.62 -17.47 -14.35
C HIS A 251 -10.13 -17.57 -14.54
N HIS A 252 -10.89 -17.18 -13.52
CA HIS A 252 -12.35 -17.20 -13.56
C HIS A 252 -12.93 -16.30 -14.65
N HIS A 253 -12.32 -15.13 -14.87
CA HIS A 253 -12.73 -14.24 -15.94
C HIS A 253 -12.47 -14.83 -17.34
N ARG A 254 -11.33 -15.53 -17.54
CA ARG A 254 -10.97 -16.20 -18.79
C ARG A 254 -11.89 -17.38 -19.10
N GLN A 255 -12.19 -18.23 -18.11
CA GLN A 255 -13.09 -19.39 -18.31
C GLN A 255 -14.44 -18.97 -18.84
N ARG A 256 -15.00 -17.84 -18.38
CA ARG A 256 -16.29 -17.34 -18.87
C ARG A 256 -16.25 -16.74 -20.27
N LEU A 257 -15.08 -16.36 -20.76
CA LEU A 257 -14.93 -15.93 -22.16
C LEU A 257 -14.95 -17.10 -23.13
N SER A 258 -14.60 -18.30 -22.65
CA SER A 258 -14.52 -19.52 -23.46
C SER A 258 -15.83 -20.30 -23.53
N VAL A 259 -16.87 -19.94 -22.77
CA VAL A 259 -18.19 -20.60 -22.85
C VAL A 259 -19.01 -19.95 -23.96
N PRO A 260 -19.20 -20.63 -25.13
CA PRO A 260 -20.11 -20.15 -26.17
C PRO A 260 -21.54 -20.20 -25.64
N GLY A 261 -22.29 -19.14 -25.74
CA GLY A 261 -23.75 -19.19 -25.56
C GLY A 261 -24.37 -18.42 -24.40
N THR A 262 -23.60 -17.74 -23.52
CA THR A 262 -24.16 -16.83 -22.50
C THR A 262 -24.45 -15.42 -23.04
N LYS A 263 -24.84 -15.30 -24.32
CA LYS A 263 -25.49 -14.08 -24.79
C LYS A 263 -26.87 -14.05 -24.18
N CYS A 264 -27.06 -13.29 -23.11
CA CYS A 264 -28.39 -12.90 -22.66
C CYS A 264 -29.08 -12.25 -23.87
N LYS A 265 -30.07 -12.93 -24.47
CA LYS A 265 -30.91 -12.33 -25.51
C LYS A 265 -31.54 -11.10 -24.83
N ARG A 266 -31.23 -9.90 -25.30
CA ARG A 266 -32.08 -8.75 -25.09
C ARG A 266 -33.41 -9.14 -25.73
N GLN A 267 -34.41 -9.45 -24.92
CA GLN A 267 -35.78 -9.36 -25.38
C GLN A 267 -36.02 -7.87 -25.66
N SER A 268 -35.98 -7.52 -26.93
CA SER A 268 -36.58 -6.30 -27.43
C SER A 268 -38.08 -6.48 -27.24
N GLU A 269 -38.60 -6.13 -26.08
CA GLU A 269 -40.03 -5.84 -25.94
C GLU A 269 -40.29 -4.58 -26.73
N THR A 270 -40.73 -4.79 -27.96
CA THR A 270 -41.44 -3.80 -28.74
C THR A 270 -42.69 -3.45 -27.95
N LEU A 271 -42.68 -2.31 -27.27
CA LEU A 271 -43.86 -1.66 -26.79
C LEU A 271 -44.63 -1.22 -28.04
N THR A 272 -45.54 -2.08 -28.51
CA THR A 272 -46.63 -1.70 -29.40
C THR A 272 -47.64 -0.95 -28.53
N ASN A 273 -47.74 0.35 -28.75
CA ASN A 273 -48.81 1.17 -28.26
C ASN A 273 -50.15 0.62 -28.77
N VAL A 274 -51.09 0.41 -27.84
CA VAL A 274 -52.53 0.52 -28.06
C VAL A 274 -53.09 1.47 -26.99
#